data_c598f81163fe484f242f09e796a12b0e
#
_entry.id   c598f81163fe484f242f09e796a12b0e
#
_cell.length_a   1.000
_cell.length_b   1.000
_cell.length_c   1.000
_cell.angle_alpha   90.00
_cell.angle_beta   90.00
_cell.angle_gamma   90.00
#
_symmetry.space_group_name_H-M   'P 1'
#
loop_
_entity.id
_entity.type
_entity.pdbx_description
1 polymer ?
#
loop_
_entity_poly.entity_id
_entity_poly.type
_entity_poly.pdbx_seq_one_letter_code
_entity_poly.pdbx_strand_id
1 'polypeptide(L)'
;MDAGSYVGGSVQPVTLATIYKDDHLYTYFNVADNQWLSMLMQQGDGIPRQVTVSLGKDGLLTYPAQLDYLSPNVDLNTGTLNIRARLDNPKGLLKSGLYVSIILPYGEQQQAILLPDASIGTDQLGKYIYVVNDSNIVRYRHIETGQLIGDSLRQIRAGITPRERYVTKALMKVRDGMKVHPIDN
;
A
#
# COMPACT_ATOMS: atom_id res chain seq x y z
N MET A 1 12.93 34.68 34.42
CA MET A 1 13.60 35.97 34.16
C MET A 1 12.55 37.05 34.31
N ASP A 2 12.84 38.05 35.11
CA ASP A 2 11.87 39.10 35.38
C ASP A 2 11.94 40.17 34.30
N ALA A 3 10.85 40.93 34.14
CA ALA A 3 10.77 42.00 33.17
C ALA A 3 11.84 43.07 33.47
N GLY A 4 12.66 43.39 32.50
CA GLY A 4 13.76 44.37 32.65
C GLY A 4 15.15 43.76 32.95
N SER A 5 15.25 42.43 33.05
CA SER A 5 16.55 41.76 33.20
C SER A 5 17.38 41.91 31.92
N TYR A 6 18.65 42.35 32.06
CA TYR A 6 19.56 42.45 30.94
C TYR A 6 20.07 41.07 30.52
N VAL A 7 19.92 40.76 29.27
CA VAL A 7 20.35 39.48 28.68
C VAL A 7 21.41 39.81 27.61
N GLY A 8 22.64 39.72 27.97
CA GLY A 8 23.77 39.97 27.07
C GLY A 8 25.05 40.31 27.85
N GLY A 9 26.20 40.16 27.25
CA GLY A 9 27.51 40.47 27.86
C GLY A 9 28.41 39.27 28.11
N SER A 10 27.97 38.04 27.82
CA SER A 10 28.86 36.88 27.78
C SER A 10 29.32 36.59 26.33
N VAL A 11 30.51 36.03 26.20
CA VAL A 11 31.09 35.59 24.93
C VAL A 11 30.27 34.52 24.21
N GLN A 12 29.32 33.90 24.92
CA GLN A 12 28.43 32.89 24.36
C GLN A 12 27.01 33.46 24.18
N PRO A 13 26.37 33.22 23.02
CA PRO A 13 25.00 33.64 22.79
C PRO A 13 24.02 32.91 23.73
N VAL A 14 23.13 33.67 24.34
CA VAL A 14 22.08 33.14 25.23
C VAL A 14 20.80 32.92 24.39
N THR A 15 20.34 31.70 24.33
CA THR A 15 19.06 31.37 23.69
C THR A 15 17.91 31.78 24.60
N LEU A 16 17.12 32.79 24.21
CA LEU A 16 15.97 33.28 24.99
C LEU A 16 14.73 32.44 24.80
N ALA A 17 14.50 31.99 23.57
CA ALA A 17 13.34 31.14 23.22
C ALA A 17 13.66 30.36 21.95
N THR A 18 13.04 29.22 21.80
CA THR A 18 13.03 28.44 20.56
C THR A 18 11.62 28.51 19.96
N ILE A 19 11.51 28.98 18.74
CA ILE A 19 10.25 29.10 18.01
C ILE A 19 10.22 27.98 16.98
N TYR A 20 9.14 27.19 17.00
CA TYR A 20 8.90 26.15 16.02
C TYR A 20 7.83 26.63 15.03
N LYS A 21 8.09 26.43 13.73
CA LYS A 21 7.12 26.61 12.67
C LYS A 21 6.62 25.22 12.29
N ASP A 22 5.40 24.87 12.71
CA ASP A 22 4.78 23.54 12.56
C ASP A 22 3.46 23.57 11.77
N ASP A 23 3.26 24.60 10.95
CA ASP A 23 2.13 24.72 10.01
C ASP A 23 2.15 23.66 8.91
N HIS A 24 3.31 23.13 8.60
CA HIS A 24 3.51 21.97 7.74
C HIS A 24 4.69 21.14 8.25
N LEU A 25 4.61 19.85 8.00
CA LEU A 25 5.61 18.88 8.41
C LEU A 25 6.14 18.11 7.20
N TYR A 26 7.32 17.55 7.36
CA TYR A 26 7.94 16.68 6.36
C TYR A 26 8.07 15.28 6.92
N THR A 27 7.75 14.30 6.10
CA THR A 27 8.04 12.89 6.39
C THR A 27 9.03 12.36 5.38
N TYR A 28 10.02 11.62 5.87
CA TYR A 28 11.05 10.98 5.06
C TYR A 28 10.84 9.48 5.14
N PHE A 29 10.92 8.82 4.01
CA PHE A 29 10.82 7.38 3.92
C PHE A 29 11.66 6.84 2.76
N ASN A 30 11.99 5.56 2.84
CA ASN A 30 12.82 4.90 1.86
C ASN A 30 12.00 3.88 1.08
N VAL A 31 12.21 3.83 -0.23
CA VAL A 31 11.62 2.85 -1.13
C VAL A 31 12.75 2.01 -1.72
N ALA A 32 12.62 0.69 -1.70
CA ALA A 32 13.60 -0.19 -2.30
C ALA A 32 13.67 0.02 -3.83
N ASP A 33 14.85 -0.09 -4.40
CA ASP A 33 15.11 0.14 -5.83
C ASP A 33 14.24 -0.73 -6.74
N ASN A 34 14.06 -2.00 -6.40
CA ASN A 34 13.21 -2.95 -7.13
C ASN A 34 11.71 -2.55 -7.08
N GLN A 35 11.24 -2.04 -5.95
CA GLN A 35 9.88 -1.50 -5.82
C GLN A 35 9.74 -0.24 -6.65
N TRP A 36 10.73 0.64 -6.63
CA TRP A 36 10.76 1.84 -7.45
C TRP A 36 10.68 1.51 -8.94
N LEU A 37 11.48 0.57 -9.43
CA LEU A 37 11.43 0.10 -10.82
C LEU A 37 10.05 -0.47 -11.17
N SER A 38 9.46 -1.25 -10.28
CA SER A 38 8.11 -1.80 -10.48
C SER A 38 7.05 -0.70 -10.60
N MET A 39 7.19 0.37 -9.83
CA MET A 39 6.30 1.54 -9.89
C MET A 39 6.43 2.27 -11.23
N LEU A 40 7.66 2.51 -11.70
CA LEU A 40 7.90 3.13 -13.00
C LEU A 40 7.33 2.31 -14.15
N MET A 41 7.48 0.98 -14.11
CA MET A 41 6.94 0.09 -15.15
C MET A 41 5.41 0.08 -15.20
N GLN A 42 4.74 0.27 -14.07
CA GLN A 42 3.27 0.21 -13.98
C GLN A 42 2.59 1.55 -14.27
N GLN A 43 3.23 2.65 -13.94
CA GLN A 43 2.64 3.99 -14.09
C GLN A 43 3.06 4.74 -15.35
N GLY A 44 4.05 4.25 -16.11
CA GLY A 44 4.67 5.03 -17.18
C GLY A 44 5.39 6.26 -16.61
N ASP A 45 5.23 7.42 -17.23
CA ASP A 45 5.96 8.64 -16.86
C ASP A 45 5.46 9.36 -15.58
N GLY A 46 4.52 8.77 -14.86
CA GLY A 46 3.88 9.41 -13.69
C GLY A 46 4.30 8.84 -12.34
N ILE A 47 5.14 9.56 -11.59
CA ILE A 47 5.32 9.29 -10.15
C ILE A 47 4.07 9.78 -9.41
N PRO A 48 3.47 8.99 -8.49
CA PRO A 48 2.36 9.47 -7.69
C PRO A 48 2.81 10.72 -6.91
N ARG A 49 2.10 11.81 -7.10
CA ARG A 49 2.40 13.07 -6.40
C ARG A 49 1.78 13.12 -5.01
N GLN A 50 0.84 12.24 -4.73
CA GLN A 50 0.13 12.19 -3.46
C GLN A 50 0.36 10.86 -2.76
N VAL A 51 0.56 10.95 -1.45
CA VAL A 51 0.67 9.80 -0.55
C VAL A 51 -0.27 10.00 0.62
N THR A 52 -0.63 8.93 1.28
CA THR A 52 -1.39 8.99 2.53
C THR A 52 -0.45 8.69 3.70
N VAL A 53 -0.37 9.63 4.62
CA VAL A 53 0.34 9.47 5.90
C VAL A 53 -0.65 8.96 6.92
N SER A 54 -0.34 7.83 7.53
CA SER A 54 -1.19 7.16 8.51
C SER A 54 -0.52 7.13 9.86
N LEU A 55 -1.24 7.52 10.91
CA LEU A 55 -0.78 7.54 12.30
C LEU A 55 -1.60 6.58 13.16
N GLY A 56 -0.94 6.04 14.17
CA GLY A 56 -1.54 5.14 15.15
C GLY A 56 -1.56 3.68 14.70
N LYS A 57 -1.89 2.79 15.65
CA LYS A 57 -2.19 1.40 15.36
C LYS A 57 -3.44 1.37 14.48
N ASP A 58 -3.43 0.58 13.42
CA ASP A 58 -4.55 0.38 12.50
C ASP A 58 -4.92 1.58 11.60
N GLY A 59 -4.07 2.61 11.50
CA GLY A 59 -4.27 3.71 10.57
C GLY A 59 -5.48 4.59 10.86
N LEU A 60 -5.85 4.76 12.12
CA LEU A 60 -7.02 5.51 12.57
C LEU A 60 -7.04 6.97 12.11
N LEU A 61 -5.89 7.58 11.95
CA LEU A 61 -5.76 8.97 11.49
C LEU A 61 -4.95 8.99 10.20
N THR A 62 -5.55 9.48 9.14
CA THR A 62 -4.90 9.59 7.83
C THR A 62 -4.87 11.05 7.37
N TYR A 63 -3.74 11.44 6.79
CA TYR A 63 -3.51 12.78 6.27
C TYR A 63 -2.97 12.67 4.83
N PRO A 64 -3.52 13.44 3.90
CA PRO A 64 -2.92 13.54 2.57
C PRO A 64 -1.60 14.30 2.65
N ALA A 65 -0.59 13.82 1.93
CA ALA A 65 0.68 14.49 1.80
C ALA A 65 1.13 14.52 0.33
N GLN A 66 1.95 15.50 -0.02
CA GLN A 66 2.46 15.67 -1.37
C GLN A 66 3.95 15.30 -1.41
N LEU A 67 4.32 14.47 -2.38
CA LEU A 67 5.73 14.20 -2.67
C LEU A 67 6.35 15.48 -3.24
N ASP A 68 7.36 16.00 -2.55
CA ASP A 68 8.06 17.22 -2.95
C ASP A 68 9.56 17.01 -3.22
N TYR A 69 10.11 15.86 -2.81
CA TYR A 69 11.49 15.51 -3.07
C TYR A 69 11.67 14.01 -3.28
N LEU A 70 12.46 13.67 -4.26
CA LEU A 70 12.96 12.34 -4.58
C LEU A 70 14.48 12.42 -4.70
N SER A 71 15.19 11.54 -4.00
CA SER A 71 16.63 11.44 -4.13
C SER A 71 17.03 11.11 -5.58
N PRO A 72 18.01 11.84 -6.16
CA PRO A 72 18.52 11.52 -7.50
C PRO A 72 19.35 10.24 -7.53
N ASN A 73 19.77 9.72 -6.38
CA ASN A 73 20.64 8.56 -6.25
C ASN A 73 20.02 7.50 -5.33
N VAL A 74 20.29 6.24 -5.65
CA VAL A 74 20.06 5.11 -4.74
C VAL A 74 21.19 5.07 -3.72
N ASP A 75 20.87 4.91 -2.46
CA ASP A 75 21.87 4.60 -1.42
C ASP A 75 22.38 3.18 -1.64
N LEU A 76 23.66 3.06 -1.99
CA LEU A 76 24.28 1.77 -2.33
C LEU A 76 24.41 0.83 -1.12
N ASN A 77 24.37 1.34 0.11
CA ASN A 77 24.46 0.50 1.30
C ASN A 77 23.12 -0.17 1.62
N THR A 78 22.02 0.48 1.30
CA THR A 78 20.67 0.00 1.64
C THR A 78 19.86 -0.43 0.42
N GLY A 79 20.29 -0.08 -0.80
CA GLY A 79 19.53 -0.33 -2.03
C GLY A 79 18.21 0.43 -2.06
N THR A 80 18.14 1.62 -1.45
CA THR A 80 16.89 2.38 -1.35
C THR A 80 17.02 3.81 -1.87
N LEU A 81 15.90 4.38 -2.32
CA LEU A 81 15.76 5.80 -2.62
C LEU A 81 15.08 6.51 -1.45
N ASN A 82 15.64 7.64 -1.05
CA ASN A 82 15.01 8.50 -0.05
C ASN A 82 13.98 9.42 -0.71
N ILE A 83 12.78 9.44 -0.15
CA ILE A 83 11.65 10.23 -0.62
C ILE A 83 11.16 11.11 0.52
N ARG A 84 10.73 12.32 0.19
CA ARG A 84 10.13 13.23 1.15
C ARG A 84 8.72 13.60 0.70
N ALA A 85 7.81 13.62 1.66
CA ALA A 85 6.49 14.17 1.47
C ALA A 85 6.20 15.28 2.48
N ARG A 86 5.52 16.31 2.00
CA ARG A 86 5.05 17.43 2.80
C ARG A 86 3.58 17.22 3.13
N LEU A 87 3.23 17.41 4.40
CA LEU A 87 1.84 17.41 4.86
C LEU A 87 1.51 18.71 5.60
N ASP A 88 0.32 19.19 5.41
CA ASP A 88 -0.17 20.41 6.07
C ASP A 88 -0.66 20.08 7.48
N ASN A 89 -0.35 20.97 8.42
CA ASN A 89 -0.69 20.84 9.84
C ASN A 89 -1.34 22.11 10.39
N PRO A 90 -2.45 22.60 9.78
CA PRO A 90 -3.02 23.90 10.09
C PRO A 90 -3.53 24.02 11.54
N LYS A 91 -3.81 22.91 12.18
CA LYS A 91 -4.28 22.86 13.58
C LYS A 91 -3.13 22.64 14.59
N GLY A 92 -1.87 22.47 14.12
CA GLY A 92 -0.73 22.21 14.98
C GLY A 92 -0.82 20.91 15.80
N LEU A 93 -1.68 19.96 15.39
CA LEU A 93 -1.92 18.72 16.14
C LEU A 93 -0.80 17.71 15.96
N LEU A 94 -0.18 17.71 14.81
CA LEU A 94 0.95 16.82 14.51
C LEU A 94 2.24 17.44 15.05
N LYS A 95 3.09 16.61 15.62
CA LYS A 95 4.39 17.04 16.14
C LYS A 95 5.52 16.28 15.46
N SER A 96 6.64 16.97 15.27
CA SER A 96 7.85 16.34 14.76
C SER A 96 8.29 15.21 15.72
N GLY A 97 8.81 14.11 15.16
CA GLY A 97 9.23 12.93 15.92
C GLY A 97 8.14 11.84 16.05
N LEU A 98 6.92 12.07 15.53
CA LEU A 98 5.92 11.04 15.47
C LEU A 98 6.30 9.97 14.45
N TYR A 99 6.09 8.70 14.81
CA TYR A 99 6.21 7.58 13.87
C TYR A 99 4.95 7.50 12.99
N VAL A 100 5.15 7.39 11.69
CA VAL A 100 4.07 7.35 10.70
C VAL A 100 4.26 6.20 9.71
N SER A 101 3.16 5.68 9.20
CA SER A 101 3.14 4.76 8.06
C SER A 101 2.78 5.52 6.80
N ILE A 102 3.46 5.23 5.69
CA ILE A 102 3.21 5.86 4.39
C ILE A 102 2.55 4.85 3.47
N ILE A 103 1.41 5.24 2.91
CA ILE A 103 0.75 4.50 1.85
C ILE A 103 1.00 5.27 0.56
N LEU A 104 1.82 4.68 -0.30
CA LEU A 104 2.15 5.20 -1.61
C LEU A 104 1.38 4.40 -2.66
N PRO A 105 0.27 4.93 -3.21
CA PRO A 105 -0.49 4.24 -4.25
C PRO A 105 0.30 4.27 -5.56
N TYR A 106 0.45 3.14 -6.20
CA TYR A 106 1.09 3.04 -7.52
C TYR A 106 0.41 1.98 -8.37
N GLY A 107 0.18 2.31 -9.64
CA GLY A 107 -0.43 1.40 -10.61
C GLY A 107 -1.91 1.11 -10.32
N GLU A 108 -2.77 1.48 -11.22
CA GLU A 108 -4.17 1.06 -11.24
C GLU A 108 -4.34 -0.03 -12.29
N GLN A 109 -4.68 -1.23 -11.86
CA GLN A 109 -5.19 -2.24 -12.79
C GLN A 109 -6.71 -2.11 -12.88
N GLN A 110 -7.19 -1.41 -13.88
CA GLN A 110 -8.61 -1.14 -14.09
C GLN A 110 -9.48 -2.39 -14.29
N GLN A 111 -8.88 -3.55 -14.53
CA GLN A 111 -9.58 -4.81 -14.79
C GLN A 111 -8.98 -5.98 -14.00
N ALA A 112 -8.56 -5.73 -12.76
CA ALA A 112 -8.07 -6.81 -11.91
C ALA A 112 -9.23 -7.72 -11.50
N ILE A 113 -9.08 -9.02 -11.73
CA ILE A 113 -10.00 -10.02 -11.18
C ILE A 113 -9.57 -10.28 -9.75
N LEU A 114 -10.50 -10.07 -8.82
CA LEU A 114 -10.30 -10.33 -7.39
C LEU A 114 -11.18 -11.48 -6.96
N LEU A 115 -10.60 -12.50 -6.36
CA LEU A 115 -11.32 -13.64 -5.79
C LEU A 115 -11.06 -13.74 -4.29
N PRO A 116 -12.02 -14.22 -3.50
CA PRO A 116 -11.77 -14.57 -2.10
C PRO A 116 -10.61 -15.57 -2.01
N ASP A 117 -9.60 -15.29 -1.21
CA ASP A 117 -8.43 -16.18 -1.05
C ASP A 117 -8.85 -17.60 -0.59
N ALA A 118 -9.93 -17.70 0.18
CA ALA A 118 -10.53 -18.95 0.61
C ALA A 118 -11.12 -19.80 -0.54
N SER A 119 -11.33 -19.22 -1.74
CA SER A 119 -11.79 -19.94 -2.93
C SER A 119 -10.65 -20.49 -3.79
N ILE A 120 -9.40 -20.26 -3.37
CA ILE A 120 -8.21 -20.67 -4.09
C ILE A 120 -7.57 -21.87 -3.38
N GLY A 121 -7.47 -22.97 -4.09
CA GLY A 121 -6.76 -24.14 -3.62
C GLY A 121 -5.27 -24.08 -3.93
N THR A 122 -4.50 -24.94 -3.27
CA THR A 122 -3.06 -25.12 -3.52
C THR A 122 -2.75 -26.61 -3.63
N ASP A 123 -2.03 -27.00 -4.64
CA ASP A 123 -1.51 -28.34 -4.81
C ASP A 123 -0.01 -28.33 -5.18
N GLN A 124 0.50 -29.46 -5.62
CA GLN A 124 1.92 -29.59 -6.00
C GLN A 124 2.30 -28.79 -7.25
N LEU A 125 1.33 -28.44 -8.10
CA LEU A 125 1.53 -27.70 -9.33
C LEU A 125 1.32 -26.20 -9.16
N GLY A 126 0.81 -25.74 -8.00
CA GLY A 126 0.59 -24.33 -7.69
C GLY A 126 -0.81 -24.00 -7.20
N LYS A 127 -1.29 -22.81 -7.57
CA LYS A 127 -2.62 -22.33 -7.20
C LYS A 127 -3.65 -22.75 -8.23
N TYR A 128 -4.83 -23.13 -7.76
CA TYR A 128 -5.94 -23.54 -8.61
C TYR A 128 -7.29 -23.06 -8.10
N ILE A 129 -8.27 -23.05 -8.98
CA ILE A 129 -9.69 -22.83 -8.69
C ILE A 129 -10.54 -23.88 -9.39
N TYR A 130 -11.78 -24.00 -8.93
CA TYR A 130 -12.81 -24.74 -9.65
C TYR A 130 -13.74 -23.78 -10.37
N VAL A 131 -13.75 -23.83 -11.72
CA VAL A 131 -14.63 -23.06 -12.60
C VAL A 131 -15.84 -23.91 -12.94
N VAL A 132 -17.02 -23.30 -13.05
CA VAL A 132 -18.27 -23.98 -13.42
C VAL A 132 -18.66 -23.55 -14.83
N ASN A 133 -18.72 -24.50 -15.75
CA ASN A 133 -19.13 -24.24 -17.13
C ASN A 133 -20.65 -24.09 -17.28
N ASP A 134 -21.12 -23.76 -18.49
CA ASP A 134 -22.53 -23.54 -18.80
C ASP A 134 -23.40 -24.81 -18.60
N SER A 135 -22.81 -26.01 -18.63
CA SER A 135 -23.47 -27.27 -18.35
C SER A 135 -23.49 -27.60 -16.85
N ASN A 136 -23.09 -26.67 -15.98
CA ASN A 136 -22.95 -26.84 -14.53
C ASN A 136 -22.00 -27.99 -14.15
N ILE A 137 -20.94 -28.17 -14.94
CA ILE A 137 -19.88 -29.13 -14.65
C ILE A 137 -18.67 -28.35 -14.13
N VAL A 138 -18.12 -28.83 -13.03
CA VAL A 138 -16.92 -28.27 -12.42
C VAL A 138 -15.70 -28.64 -13.25
N ARG A 139 -14.82 -27.68 -13.44
CA ARG A 139 -13.51 -27.84 -14.09
C ARG A 139 -12.41 -27.31 -13.20
N TYR A 140 -11.44 -28.14 -12.92
CA TYR A 140 -10.21 -27.79 -12.26
C TYR A 140 -9.35 -26.93 -13.21
N ARG A 141 -8.82 -25.81 -12.71
CA ARG A 141 -8.02 -24.90 -13.52
C ARG A 141 -6.91 -24.25 -12.70
N HIS A 142 -5.69 -24.35 -13.18
CA HIS A 142 -4.57 -23.59 -12.64
C HIS A 142 -4.76 -22.10 -12.89
N ILE A 143 -4.31 -21.30 -11.93
CA ILE A 143 -4.34 -19.84 -11.98
C ILE A 143 -2.99 -19.26 -11.56
N GLU A 144 -2.69 -18.11 -12.09
CA GLU A 144 -1.60 -17.27 -11.59
C GLU A 144 -2.15 -16.22 -10.65
N THR A 145 -1.66 -16.21 -9.42
CA THR A 145 -2.11 -15.27 -8.40
C THR A 145 -1.14 -14.10 -8.28
N GLY A 146 -1.70 -12.94 -7.96
CA GLY A 146 -0.97 -11.73 -7.61
C GLY A 146 -0.99 -11.45 -6.11
N GLN A 147 -1.06 -10.19 -5.76
CA GLN A 147 -1.04 -9.71 -4.38
C GLN A 147 -2.35 -10.04 -3.65
N LEU A 148 -2.25 -10.22 -2.33
CA LEU A 148 -3.40 -10.23 -1.43
C LEU A 148 -3.82 -8.77 -1.18
N ILE A 149 -5.09 -8.46 -1.42
CA ILE A 149 -5.65 -7.12 -1.26
C ILE A 149 -6.55 -7.13 -0.03
N GLY A 150 -6.21 -6.32 0.94
CA GLY A 150 -6.79 -6.44 2.27
C GLY A 150 -6.49 -7.81 2.88
N ASP A 151 -7.41 -8.33 3.68
CA ASP A 151 -7.18 -9.60 4.40
C ASP A 151 -7.83 -10.81 3.73
N SER A 152 -8.55 -10.62 2.62
CA SER A 152 -9.44 -11.67 2.09
C SER A 152 -9.49 -11.81 0.57
N LEU A 153 -9.05 -10.84 -0.20
CA LEU A 153 -9.14 -10.86 -1.65
C LEU A 153 -7.76 -11.06 -2.28
N ARG A 154 -7.68 -12.02 -3.20
CA ARG A 154 -6.48 -12.30 -3.99
C ARG A 154 -6.67 -11.84 -5.41
N GLN A 155 -5.73 -11.07 -5.91
CA GLN A 155 -5.65 -10.72 -7.33
C GLN A 155 -5.33 -11.97 -8.16
N ILE A 156 -6.02 -12.15 -9.28
CA ILE A 156 -5.73 -13.18 -10.27
C ILE A 156 -5.15 -12.52 -11.50
N ARG A 157 -3.96 -12.95 -11.90
CA ARG A 157 -3.24 -12.44 -13.07
C ARG A 157 -3.61 -13.17 -14.36
N ALA A 158 -3.81 -14.49 -14.25
CA ALA A 158 -4.19 -15.33 -15.38
C ALA A 158 -4.95 -16.57 -14.93
N GLY A 159 -5.71 -17.19 -15.85
CA GLY A 159 -6.39 -18.45 -15.65
C GLY A 159 -7.91 -18.36 -15.45
N ILE A 160 -8.47 -17.15 -15.31
CA ILE A 160 -9.94 -16.94 -15.26
C ILE A 160 -10.32 -15.68 -16.01
N THR A 161 -11.54 -15.65 -16.55
CA THR A 161 -12.11 -14.46 -17.19
C THR A 161 -13.23 -13.84 -16.34
N PRO A 162 -13.54 -12.54 -16.48
CA PRO A 162 -14.49 -11.82 -15.61
C PRO A 162 -15.93 -12.37 -15.62
N ARG A 163 -16.30 -13.19 -16.62
CA ARG A 163 -17.65 -13.72 -16.78
C ARG A 163 -17.78 -15.19 -16.35
N GLU A 164 -16.67 -15.83 -15.99
CA GLU A 164 -16.71 -17.23 -15.58
C GLU A 164 -17.22 -17.38 -14.15
N ARG A 165 -18.04 -18.40 -13.93
CA ARG A 165 -18.50 -18.77 -12.59
C ARG A 165 -17.47 -19.67 -11.93
N TYR A 166 -17.26 -19.50 -10.65
CA TYR A 166 -16.31 -20.31 -9.88
C TYR A 166 -16.89 -20.71 -8.52
N VAL A 167 -16.32 -21.73 -7.93
CA VAL A 167 -16.75 -22.26 -6.63
C VAL A 167 -16.15 -21.42 -5.51
N THR A 168 -16.98 -20.79 -4.69
CA THR A 168 -16.57 -19.94 -3.58
C THR A 168 -16.45 -20.70 -2.25
N LYS A 169 -17.22 -21.76 -2.07
CA LYS A 169 -17.29 -22.51 -0.81
C LYS A 169 -17.20 -24.00 -1.07
N ALA A 170 -16.80 -24.74 -0.03
CA ALA A 170 -16.77 -26.22 -0.05
C ALA A 170 -15.79 -26.84 -1.07
N LEU A 171 -14.62 -26.23 -1.30
CA LEU A 171 -13.59 -26.74 -2.21
C LEU A 171 -13.24 -28.21 -1.96
N MET A 172 -13.24 -28.66 -0.70
CA MET A 172 -12.94 -30.05 -0.34
C MET A 172 -13.99 -31.07 -0.78
N LYS A 173 -15.20 -30.63 -1.11
CA LYS A 173 -16.31 -31.48 -1.53
C LYS A 173 -16.49 -31.54 -3.04
N VAL A 174 -15.77 -30.69 -3.76
CA VAL A 174 -15.88 -30.53 -5.21
C VAL A 174 -14.70 -31.20 -5.91
N ARG A 175 -14.96 -31.86 -7.04
CA ARG A 175 -13.94 -32.51 -7.87
C ARG A 175 -14.16 -32.16 -9.34
N ASP A 176 -13.09 -32.26 -10.12
CA ASP A 176 -13.18 -32.09 -11.57
C ASP A 176 -14.18 -33.07 -12.19
N GLY A 177 -14.98 -32.58 -13.14
CA GLY A 177 -16.02 -33.33 -13.80
C GLY A 177 -17.33 -33.48 -13.02
N MET A 178 -17.41 -32.99 -11.78
CA MET A 178 -18.63 -33.12 -10.95
C MET A 178 -19.70 -32.15 -11.46
N LYS A 179 -20.96 -32.64 -11.55
CA LYS A 179 -22.11 -31.79 -11.84
C LYS A 179 -22.61 -31.15 -10.55
N VAL A 180 -22.76 -29.83 -10.56
CA VAL A 180 -23.20 -29.03 -9.41
C VAL A 180 -24.47 -28.27 -9.71
N HIS A 181 -25.21 -27.93 -8.66
CA HIS A 181 -26.34 -27.00 -8.75
C HIS A 181 -25.85 -25.65 -8.14
N PRO A 182 -25.53 -24.65 -8.96
CA PRO A 182 -25.10 -23.36 -8.45
C PRO A 182 -26.22 -22.72 -7.64
N ILE A 183 -25.84 -22.15 -6.49
CA ILE A 183 -26.68 -21.24 -5.73
C ILE A 183 -26.00 -19.89 -5.90
N ASP A 184 -26.58 -19.03 -6.71
CA ASP A 184 -26.08 -17.67 -6.88
C ASP A 184 -26.32 -16.87 -5.59
N ASN A 185 -25.28 -16.27 -5.06
CA ASN A 185 -25.33 -15.43 -3.86
C ASN A 185 -25.20 -13.96 -4.27
#